data_efb1edb4460f8ac62cf5c3b63ea0d4f2
#
_entry.id   efb1edb4460f8ac62cf5c3b63ea0d4f2
#
_cell.length_a   1.000
_cell.length_b   1.000
_cell.length_c   1.000
_cell.angle_alpha   90.00
_cell.angle_beta   90.00
_cell.angle_gamma   90.00
#
_symmetry.space_group_name_H-M   'P 1'
#
loop_
_entity.id
_entity.type
_entity.pdbx_description
1 polymer ?
#
loop_
_entity_poly.entity_id
_entity_poly.type
_entity_poly.pdbx_seq_one_letter_code
_entity_poly.pdbx_strand_id
1 'polypeptide(L)'
;MHLSRRTLLASATTAALPAAAPRHHDHLSTGFERLAADGYSVLEGRRVGIVTNPTGITRDTGHIVDVMHADPRVRLTAVFGPEHGFRGTAQAGGSEGRYDDPATGLPVYDTYLKSGRPLADVFTASGVDTVVFDIQDVGARFYTYIWTLYDCMEAAQLAGRRFVVLDRPNPVTGRAALGPVLHKEFATFVGRQPIAQAHGMTVAELARLFNGEFLTTPVPLETVPMSGWKRDRFYDDSGLPWVPPSPNMPTVDTALVYSGTCMFEGTNLSEGRGTTRPFELLGAEGLDGRWAAAANGLGLPGVRFREAYFTPTFSKFQGKTVGGVQIHVTDRAAYDPVRTGIALLVTARKVWDGFAWRSDNWIDKLTGSARVRTMIDAGAGPDEVTGAWQEELAAFGRIRKEYLLYK
;
A
#
# COMPACT_ATOMS: atom_id res chain seq x y z
N MET A 1 -18.32 66.11 -46.83
CA MET A 1 -19.27 65.25 -46.09
C MET A 1 -18.48 64.52 -45.00
N HIS A 2 -18.58 64.99 -43.76
CA HIS A 2 -17.92 64.38 -42.59
C HIS A 2 -18.94 63.45 -41.91
N LEU A 3 -18.60 62.16 -41.83
CA LEU A 3 -19.31 61.18 -41.02
C LEU A 3 -18.59 60.99 -39.69
N SER A 4 -19.27 61.37 -38.60
CA SER A 4 -18.86 61.25 -37.21
C SER A 4 -18.94 59.80 -36.75
N ARG A 5 -17.83 59.26 -36.17
CA ARG A 5 -17.80 57.98 -35.46
C ARG A 5 -18.34 58.21 -34.04
N ARG A 6 -19.52 57.70 -33.73
CA ARG A 6 -19.98 57.55 -32.33
C ARG A 6 -19.42 56.28 -31.74
N THR A 7 -18.59 56.40 -30.70
CA THR A 7 -18.06 55.34 -29.88
C THR A 7 -19.15 54.89 -28.89
N LEU A 8 -19.61 53.66 -29.03
CA LEU A 8 -20.46 53.00 -28.02
C LEU A 8 -19.55 52.38 -26.97
N LEU A 9 -19.53 52.96 -25.77
CA LEU A 9 -18.96 52.33 -24.55
C LEU A 9 -20.01 51.35 -24.00
N ALA A 10 -19.80 50.07 -24.18
CA ALA A 10 -20.55 49.03 -23.49
C ALA A 10 -19.94 48.81 -22.09
N SER A 11 -20.67 49.19 -21.04
CA SER A 11 -20.30 48.87 -19.65
C SER A 11 -20.55 47.40 -19.39
N ALA A 12 -19.48 46.61 -19.33
CA ALA A 12 -19.53 45.23 -18.87
C ALA A 12 -19.58 45.22 -17.35
N THR A 13 -20.72 44.95 -16.75
CA THR A 13 -20.87 44.60 -15.34
C THR A 13 -20.34 43.19 -15.14
N THR A 14 -19.15 43.08 -14.61
CA THR A 14 -18.58 41.81 -14.10
C THR A 14 -19.34 41.43 -12.84
N ALA A 15 -20.27 40.48 -12.96
CA ALA A 15 -20.84 39.82 -11.80
C ALA A 15 -19.73 38.96 -11.14
N ALA A 16 -19.25 39.38 -9.98
CA ALA A 16 -18.36 38.59 -9.16
C ALA A 16 -19.12 37.34 -8.70
N LEU A 17 -18.68 36.15 -9.15
CA LEU A 17 -19.12 34.89 -8.59
C LEU A 17 -18.75 34.87 -7.11
N PRO A 18 -19.64 34.46 -6.21
CA PRO A 18 -19.29 34.31 -4.80
C PRO A 18 -18.16 33.31 -4.68
N ALA A 19 -17.05 33.71 -4.05
CA ALA A 19 -15.97 32.80 -3.69
C ALA A 19 -16.59 31.69 -2.84
N ALA A 20 -16.46 30.45 -3.28
CA ALA A 20 -16.86 29.29 -2.50
C ALA A 20 -16.16 29.39 -1.14
N ALA A 21 -16.93 29.40 -0.05
CA ALA A 21 -16.37 29.35 1.30
C ALA A 21 -15.41 28.16 1.38
N PRO A 22 -14.23 28.31 2.00
CA PRO A 22 -13.32 27.20 2.18
C PRO A 22 -14.08 26.11 2.91
N ARG A 23 -14.21 24.93 2.27
CA ARG A 23 -14.70 23.75 2.97
C ARG A 23 -13.74 23.52 4.11
N HIS A 24 -14.19 23.63 5.35
CA HIS A 24 -13.49 23.10 6.50
C HIS A 24 -13.42 21.58 6.29
N HIS A 25 -12.39 21.12 5.60
CA HIS A 25 -11.99 19.73 5.70
C HIS A 25 -11.51 19.56 7.12
N ASP A 26 -12.16 18.68 7.91
CA ASP A 26 -11.58 18.19 9.15
C ASP A 26 -10.16 17.74 8.81
N HIS A 27 -9.17 18.51 9.22
CA HIS A 27 -7.77 18.29 8.85
C HIS A 27 -7.34 16.94 9.42
N LEU A 28 -7.01 15.99 8.54
CA LEU A 28 -6.38 14.76 8.98
C LEU A 28 -5.03 15.10 9.60
N SER A 29 -4.77 14.60 10.80
CA SER A 29 -3.42 14.57 11.39
C SER A 29 -2.96 13.13 11.49
N THR A 30 -1.75 12.84 11.00
CA THR A 30 -1.11 11.52 11.11
C THR A 30 -0.76 11.18 12.55
N GLY A 31 -0.45 9.92 12.82
CA GLY A 31 0.07 9.52 14.13
C GLY A 31 1.31 10.30 14.54
N PHE A 32 2.22 10.56 13.59
CA PHE A 32 3.40 11.40 13.87
C PHE A 32 3.05 12.83 14.23
N GLU A 33 2.18 13.50 13.48
CA GLU A 33 1.76 14.87 13.76
C GLU A 33 1.09 14.97 15.13
N ARG A 34 0.33 13.96 15.53
CA ARG A 34 -0.27 13.89 16.87
C ARG A 34 0.75 13.66 17.98
N LEU A 35 1.73 12.77 17.75
CA LEU A 35 2.84 12.53 18.67
C LEU A 35 3.64 13.82 18.91
N ALA A 36 3.96 14.55 17.86
CA ALA A 36 4.69 15.82 17.95
C ALA A 36 3.88 16.90 18.69
N ALA A 37 2.56 17.01 18.40
CA ALA A 37 1.66 17.94 19.06
C ALA A 37 1.50 17.65 20.58
N ASP A 38 1.57 16.37 20.98
CA ASP A 38 1.58 15.93 22.39
C ASP A 38 2.96 16.06 23.06
N GLY A 39 3.95 16.66 22.39
CA GLY A 39 5.29 16.84 22.93
C GLY A 39 6.10 15.55 23.07
N TYR A 40 5.76 14.51 22.31
CA TYR A 40 6.41 13.17 22.33
C TYR A 40 6.28 12.44 23.68
N SER A 41 5.20 12.66 24.42
CA SER A 41 5.03 12.17 25.79
C SER A 41 5.26 10.65 25.94
N VAL A 42 4.79 9.85 24.99
CA VAL A 42 4.97 8.38 24.97
C VAL A 42 6.44 7.94 24.83
N LEU A 43 7.32 8.83 24.35
CA LEU A 43 8.76 8.59 24.15
C LEU A 43 9.65 9.22 25.23
N GLU A 44 9.06 9.91 26.22
CA GLU A 44 9.81 10.61 27.26
C GLU A 44 10.79 9.70 28.01
N GLY A 45 12.05 10.13 28.11
CA GLY A 45 13.13 9.41 28.79
C GLY A 45 13.59 8.13 28.08
N ARG A 46 13.11 7.82 26.88
CA ARG A 46 13.42 6.60 26.12
C ARG A 46 14.57 6.78 25.14
N ARG A 47 15.33 5.71 24.93
CA ARG A 47 16.25 5.58 23.79
C ARG A 47 15.46 5.00 22.63
N VAL A 48 15.13 5.86 21.68
CA VAL A 48 14.20 5.56 20.59
C VAL A 48 14.95 5.08 19.35
N GLY A 49 14.48 3.99 18.76
CA GLY A 49 14.81 3.62 17.40
C GLY A 49 13.55 3.64 16.53
N ILE A 50 13.67 4.03 15.27
CA ILE A 50 12.52 4.14 14.38
C ILE A 50 12.67 3.25 13.15
N VAL A 51 11.66 2.43 12.88
CA VAL A 51 11.48 1.67 11.63
C VAL A 51 10.72 2.55 10.66
N THR A 52 11.35 3.01 9.60
CA THR A 52 10.75 3.93 8.63
C THR A 52 11.45 3.87 7.27
N ASN A 53 10.83 4.51 6.27
CA ASN A 53 11.31 4.61 4.91
C ASN A 53 10.99 6.01 4.35
N PRO A 54 11.18 6.32 3.04
CA PRO A 54 10.88 7.64 2.48
C PRO A 54 9.47 8.17 2.70
N THR A 55 8.50 7.30 3.03
CA THR A 55 7.11 7.71 3.31
C THR A 55 6.91 8.31 4.69
N GLY A 56 7.89 8.16 5.59
CA GLY A 56 7.89 8.73 6.93
C GLY A 56 8.09 10.24 6.89
N ILE A 57 7.11 10.99 6.41
CA ILE A 57 7.15 12.45 6.27
C ILE A 57 6.01 13.15 7.00
N THR A 58 6.25 14.41 7.32
CA THR A 58 5.22 15.36 7.75
C THR A 58 4.44 15.88 6.54
N ARG A 59 3.35 16.58 6.77
CA ARG A 59 2.58 17.27 5.72
C ARG A 59 3.43 18.26 4.90
N ASP A 60 4.40 18.90 5.55
CA ASP A 60 5.34 19.84 4.91
C ASP A 60 6.55 19.15 4.28
N THR A 61 6.45 17.84 4.05
CA THR A 61 7.46 16.99 3.40
C THR A 61 8.77 16.79 4.17
N GLY A 62 8.89 17.28 5.38
CA GLY A 62 10.04 17.00 6.25
C GLY A 62 10.07 15.53 6.66
N HIS A 63 11.23 14.87 6.55
CA HIS A 63 11.34 13.49 6.99
C HIS A 63 11.27 13.41 8.53
N ILE A 64 10.44 12.51 9.07
CA ILE A 64 10.18 12.43 10.52
C ILE A 64 11.43 12.12 11.34
N VAL A 65 12.41 11.40 10.79
CA VAL A 65 13.70 11.16 11.44
C VAL A 65 14.45 12.46 11.65
N ASP A 66 14.49 13.32 10.63
CA ASP A 66 15.18 14.61 10.72
C ASP A 66 14.48 15.52 11.74
N VAL A 67 13.14 15.53 11.75
CA VAL A 67 12.32 16.28 12.70
C VAL A 67 12.52 15.79 14.14
N MET A 68 12.47 14.46 14.37
CA MET A 68 12.69 13.87 15.69
C MET A 68 14.12 14.06 16.18
N HIS A 69 15.11 13.95 15.29
CA HIS A 69 16.52 14.14 15.65
C HIS A 69 16.84 15.57 16.09
N ALA A 70 16.17 16.55 15.46
CA ALA A 70 16.34 17.97 15.79
C ALA A 70 15.60 18.38 17.09
N ASP A 71 14.67 17.58 17.59
CA ASP A 71 13.87 17.92 18.78
C ASP A 71 14.54 17.38 20.06
N PRO A 72 14.95 18.27 20.99
CA PRO A 72 15.68 17.86 22.20
C PRO A 72 14.85 17.00 23.17
N ARG A 73 13.53 16.92 22.99
CA ARG A 73 12.64 16.06 23.78
C ARG A 73 12.73 14.60 23.39
N VAL A 74 13.27 14.30 22.18
CA VAL A 74 13.38 12.95 21.64
C VAL A 74 14.83 12.50 21.65
N ARG A 75 15.13 11.41 22.34
CA ARG A 75 16.43 10.75 22.25
C ARG A 75 16.43 9.68 21.16
N LEU A 76 16.42 10.12 19.90
CA LEU A 76 16.52 9.23 18.75
C LEU A 76 17.97 8.72 18.61
N THR A 77 18.17 7.40 18.62
CA THR A 77 19.51 6.78 18.66
C THR A 77 19.77 5.80 17.54
N ALA A 78 18.75 5.36 16.80
CA ALA A 78 18.89 4.41 15.69
C ALA A 78 17.76 4.57 14.68
N VAL A 79 18.04 4.21 13.43
CA VAL A 79 17.05 4.07 12.36
C VAL A 79 17.12 2.63 11.83
N PHE A 80 15.96 2.07 11.48
CA PHE A 80 15.82 0.72 10.94
C PHE A 80 15.17 0.81 9.57
N GLY A 81 15.94 0.50 8.50
CA GLY A 81 15.49 0.54 7.11
C GLY A 81 14.86 -0.80 6.68
N PRO A 82 13.64 -0.80 6.10
CA PRO A 82 13.01 -1.99 5.53
C PRO A 82 13.52 -2.28 4.11
N GLU A 83 12.79 -3.11 3.35
CA GLU A 83 12.96 -3.22 1.89
C GLU A 83 13.00 -1.82 1.25
N HIS A 84 13.80 -1.65 0.23
CA HIS A 84 14.15 -0.37 -0.44
C HIS A 84 15.05 0.56 0.38
N GLY A 85 15.28 0.28 1.66
CA GLY A 85 16.12 1.08 2.54
C GLY A 85 15.41 2.28 3.19
N PHE A 86 16.11 2.91 4.11
CA PHE A 86 15.60 4.07 4.86
C PHE A 86 15.38 5.31 3.98
N ARG A 87 16.34 5.63 3.10
CA ARG A 87 16.22 6.76 2.16
C ARG A 87 15.70 6.36 0.78
N GLY A 88 15.38 5.05 0.56
CA GLY A 88 14.69 4.57 -0.63
C GLY A 88 15.55 4.39 -1.87
N THR A 89 16.83 4.08 -1.71
CA THR A 89 17.77 3.98 -2.84
C THR A 89 17.77 2.61 -3.51
N ALA A 90 17.25 1.56 -2.86
CA ALA A 90 17.28 0.20 -3.36
C ALA A 90 16.04 -0.17 -4.18
N GLN A 91 16.24 -0.98 -5.23
CA GLN A 91 15.16 -1.56 -6.03
C GLN A 91 14.40 -2.67 -5.29
N ALA A 92 13.30 -3.16 -5.86
CA ALA A 92 12.51 -4.26 -5.31
C ALA A 92 13.42 -5.49 -5.08
N GLY A 93 13.31 -6.09 -3.90
CA GLY A 93 14.17 -7.20 -3.48
C GLY A 93 15.53 -6.78 -2.93
N GLY A 94 15.79 -5.48 -2.73
CA GLY A 94 17.05 -4.96 -2.19
C GLY A 94 16.87 -4.11 -0.93
N SER A 95 18.00 -3.91 -0.21
CA SER A 95 18.14 -3.04 0.96
C SER A 95 19.49 -2.31 0.94
N GLU A 96 19.69 -1.38 1.88
CA GLU A 96 20.88 -0.51 1.93
C GLU A 96 22.03 -1.06 2.80
N GLY A 97 21.81 -2.08 3.59
CA GLY A 97 22.78 -2.57 4.58
C GLY A 97 22.88 -1.64 5.80
N ARG A 98 24.01 -1.71 6.55
CA ARG A 98 24.27 -0.84 7.70
C ARG A 98 25.18 0.32 7.32
N TYR A 99 24.78 1.54 7.69
CA TYR A 99 25.57 2.77 7.50
C TYR A 99 25.18 3.82 8.56
N ASP A 100 25.91 4.95 8.60
CA ASP A 100 25.52 6.13 9.36
C ASP A 100 24.87 7.14 8.41
N ASP A 101 23.64 7.59 8.74
CA ASP A 101 22.89 8.52 7.90
C ASP A 101 23.63 9.87 7.75
N PRO A 102 23.94 10.33 6.54
CA PRO A 102 24.72 11.55 6.33
C PRO A 102 24.06 12.83 6.88
N ALA A 103 22.71 12.84 6.99
CA ALA A 103 21.97 14.01 7.44
C ALA A 103 21.97 14.14 8.95
N THR A 104 21.89 13.03 9.68
CA THR A 104 21.69 13.03 11.15
C THR A 104 22.87 12.43 11.92
N GLY A 105 23.76 11.69 11.25
CA GLY A 105 24.81 10.90 11.90
C GLY A 105 24.29 9.66 12.63
N LEU A 106 23.00 9.37 12.57
CA LEU A 106 22.41 8.22 13.25
C LEU A 106 22.79 6.90 12.54
N PRO A 107 23.06 5.83 13.31
CA PRO A 107 23.27 4.51 12.72
C PRO A 107 21.96 3.99 12.11
N VAL A 108 22.03 3.57 10.86
CA VAL A 108 20.95 2.91 10.12
C VAL A 108 21.25 1.40 10.11
N TYR A 109 20.26 0.61 10.51
CA TYR A 109 20.33 -0.85 10.49
C TYR A 109 19.36 -1.39 9.45
N ASP A 110 19.80 -2.39 8.69
CA ASP A 110 18.96 -3.09 7.74
C ASP A 110 18.08 -4.13 8.45
N THR A 111 16.77 -4.09 8.22
CA THR A 111 15.79 -5.05 8.74
C THR A 111 15.20 -5.96 7.65
N TYR A 112 15.55 -5.74 6.38
CA TYR A 112 14.98 -6.49 5.26
C TYR A 112 15.29 -7.99 5.38
N LEU A 113 14.25 -8.82 5.22
CA LEU A 113 14.29 -10.29 5.35
C LEU A 113 14.80 -10.80 6.71
N LYS A 114 14.88 -9.96 7.73
CA LYS A 114 15.18 -10.37 9.09
C LYS A 114 13.89 -10.53 9.90
N SER A 115 13.83 -11.59 10.70
CA SER A 115 12.69 -11.87 11.59
C SER A 115 13.17 -12.63 12.83
N GLY A 116 12.33 -12.73 13.86
CA GLY A 116 12.63 -13.48 15.07
C GLY A 116 13.93 -13.06 15.77
N ARG A 117 14.76 -14.02 16.19
CA ARG A 117 15.99 -13.75 16.96
C ARG A 117 17.01 -12.89 16.21
N PRO A 118 17.33 -13.10 14.92
CA PRO A 118 18.25 -12.22 14.18
C PRO A 118 17.84 -10.74 14.19
N LEU A 119 16.55 -10.42 14.10
CA LEU A 119 16.07 -9.04 14.18
C LEU A 119 16.07 -8.52 15.64
N ALA A 120 15.74 -9.37 16.61
CA ALA A 120 15.83 -9.04 18.03
C ALA A 120 17.27 -8.69 18.47
N ASP A 121 18.25 -9.39 17.91
CA ASP A 121 19.66 -9.09 18.15
C ASP A 121 20.07 -7.73 17.57
N VAL A 122 19.52 -7.31 16.43
CA VAL A 122 19.70 -5.96 15.89
C VAL A 122 19.16 -4.91 16.87
N PHE A 123 17.94 -5.08 17.39
CA PHE A 123 17.38 -4.15 18.39
C PHE A 123 18.19 -4.13 19.69
N THR A 124 18.70 -5.28 20.11
CA THR A 124 19.56 -5.35 21.30
C THR A 124 20.88 -4.64 21.07
N ALA A 125 21.55 -4.87 19.95
CA ALA A 125 22.84 -4.25 19.61
C ALA A 125 22.74 -2.75 19.39
N SER A 126 21.60 -2.23 18.89
CA SER A 126 21.36 -0.79 18.72
C SER A 126 21.18 -0.06 20.05
N GLY A 127 20.93 -0.77 21.14
CA GLY A 127 20.77 -0.22 22.48
C GLY A 127 19.44 0.53 22.71
N VAL A 128 18.48 0.47 21.77
CA VAL A 128 17.15 1.08 21.95
C VAL A 128 16.35 0.36 23.03
N ASP A 129 15.47 1.06 23.70
CA ASP A 129 14.48 0.47 24.62
C ASP A 129 13.04 0.60 24.09
N THR A 130 12.84 1.46 23.10
CA THR A 130 11.56 1.64 22.43
C THR A 130 11.77 1.67 20.91
N VAL A 131 11.00 0.86 20.20
CA VAL A 131 10.97 0.81 18.74
C VAL A 131 9.68 1.52 18.25
N VAL A 132 9.84 2.53 17.43
CA VAL A 132 8.75 3.25 16.77
C VAL A 132 8.61 2.75 15.34
N PHE A 133 7.39 2.63 14.82
CA PHE A 133 7.11 2.26 13.44
C PHE A 133 6.27 3.35 12.76
N ASP A 134 6.74 3.85 11.62
CA ASP A 134 6.03 4.80 10.77
C ASP A 134 6.36 4.57 9.30
N ILE A 135 5.51 3.83 8.58
CA ILE A 135 5.61 3.54 7.16
C ILE A 135 4.21 3.59 6.54
N GLN A 136 4.06 4.21 5.36
CA GLN A 136 2.83 4.21 4.59
C GLN A 136 2.63 2.84 3.92
N ASP A 137 1.54 2.16 4.26
CA ASP A 137 1.07 0.95 3.58
C ASP A 137 0.20 1.28 2.36
N VAL A 138 -0.09 0.26 1.51
CA VAL A 138 -0.93 0.40 0.32
C VAL A 138 -2.23 -0.43 0.39
N GLY A 139 -2.57 -0.98 1.56
CA GLY A 139 -3.82 -1.70 1.78
C GLY A 139 -3.86 -3.14 1.28
N ALA A 140 -2.74 -3.72 0.85
CA ALA A 140 -2.65 -5.04 0.26
C ALA A 140 -1.75 -5.98 1.07
N ARG A 141 -2.23 -7.22 1.35
CA ARG A 141 -1.50 -8.23 2.15
C ARG A 141 -0.09 -8.51 1.63
N PHE A 142 0.11 -8.57 0.34
CA PHE A 142 1.39 -8.90 -0.27
C PHE A 142 2.33 -7.69 -0.41
N TYR A 143 1.94 -6.50 0.07
CA TYR A 143 2.83 -5.36 0.19
C TYR A 143 3.56 -5.42 1.53
N THR A 144 4.86 -5.71 1.50
CA THR A 144 5.59 -6.36 2.60
C THR A 144 5.84 -5.52 3.85
N TYR A 145 5.54 -4.23 3.86
CA TYR A 145 5.74 -3.38 5.04
C TYR A 145 4.89 -3.75 6.25
N ILE A 146 3.71 -4.31 6.03
CA ILE A 146 2.90 -4.83 7.14
C ILE A 146 3.53 -6.08 7.76
N TRP A 147 4.33 -6.83 7.00
CA TRP A 147 5.09 -7.97 7.52
C TRP A 147 6.40 -7.53 8.16
N THR A 148 7.02 -6.45 7.68
CA THR A 148 8.08 -5.75 8.44
C THR A 148 7.57 -5.29 9.81
N LEU A 149 6.34 -4.73 9.87
CA LEU A 149 5.68 -4.40 11.15
C LEU A 149 5.56 -5.62 12.05
N TYR A 150 4.99 -6.73 11.53
CA TYR A 150 4.82 -7.98 12.26
C TYR A 150 6.14 -8.53 12.81
N ASP A 151 7.17 -8.61 11.95
CA ASP A 151 8.50 -9.12 12.32
C ASP A 151 9.19 -8.23 13.35
N CYS A 152 9.05 -6.90 13.22
CA CYS A 152 9.59 -5.95 14.19
C CYS A 152 8.88 -6.04 15.54
N MET A 153 7.56 -6.26 15.56
CA MET A 153 6.81 -6.47 16.82
C MET A 153 7.26 -7.76 17.53
N GLU A 154 7.38 -8.88 16.80
CA GLU A 154 7.89 -10.14 17.34
C GLU A 154 9.33 -9.99 17.88
N ALA A 155 10.20 -9.34 17.10
CA ALA A 155 11.59 -9.11 17.50
C ALA A 155 11.69 -8.15 18.70
N ALA A 156 10.87 -7.14 18.80
CA ALA A 156 10.80 -6.24 19.95
C ALA A 156 10.37 -6.98 21.22
N GLN A 157 9.39 -7.87 21.10
CA GLN A 157 8.98 -8.76 22.19
C GLN A 157 10.14 -9.64 22.67
N LEU A 158 10.85 -10.31 21.73
CA LEU A 158 11.99 -11.17 22.02
C LEU A 158 13.18 -10.42 22.64
N ALA A 159 13.34 -9.15 22.30
CA ALA A 159 14.37 -8.25 22.85
C ALA A 159 13.94 -7.52 24.14
N GLY A 160 12.68 -7.69 24.60
CA GLY A 160 12.14 -7.00 25.76
C GLY A 160 12.00 -5.49 25.54
N ARG A 161 11.63 -5.06 24.31
CA ARG A 161 11.46 -3.64 23.94
C ARG A 161 9.99 -3.26 23.87
N ARG A 162 9.67 -1.99 24.13
CA ARG A 162 8.35 -1.41 23.84
C ARG A 162 8.23 -1.17 22.34
N PHE A 163 6.99 -1.22 21.83
CA PHE A 163 6.69 -0.96 20.43
C PHE A 163 5.62 0.13 20.31
N VAL A 164 5.88 1.14 19.48
CA VAL A 164 4.96 2.25 19.25
C VAL A 164 4.67 2.36 17.77
N VAL A 165 3.40 2.39 17.37
CA VAL A 165 3.00 2.55 15.98
C VAL A 165 2.37 3.92 15.77
N LEU A 166 2.93 4.70 14.87
CA LEU A 166 2.39 5.97 14.43
C LEU A 166 1.51 5.71 13.20
N ASP A 167 0.21 5.95 13.35
CA ASP A 167 -0.75 5.51 12.33
C ASP A 167 -0.79 6.41 11.10
N ARG A 168 -1.02 5.78 9.94
CA ARG A 168 -1.19 6.40 8.63
C ARG A 168 -2.45 5.91 7.94
N PRO A 169 -3.07 6.71 7.02
CA PRO A 169 -4.29 6.32 6.35
C PRO A 169 -4.07 5.08 5.48
N ASN A 170 -5.08 4.19 5.45
CA ASN A 170 -5.15 3.21 4.36
C ASN A 170 -5.50 3.96 3.07
N PRO A 171 -4.66 3.90 2.02
CA PRO A 171 -4.81 4.79 0.86
C PRO A 171 -5.96 4.40 -0.06
N VAL A 172 -6.40 3.14 0.01
CA VAL A 172 -7.41 2.57 -0.89
C VAL A 172 -8.77 2.34 -0.23
N THR A 173 -8.99 2.88 0.95
CA THR A 173 -10.20 2.82 1.78
C THR A 173 -10.12 1.81 2.91
N GLY A 174 -10.78 2.14 4.02
CA GLY A 174 -10.92 1.27 5.19
C GLY A 174 -12.32 0.63 5.31
N ARG A 175 -13.21 0.80 4.32
CA ARG A 175 -14.62 0.37 4.39
C ARG A 175 -14.76 -1.12 4.63
N ALA A 176 -14.12 -1.92 3.80
CA ALA A 176 -14.24 -3.38 3.83
C ALA A 176 -12.87 -4.04 3.57
N ALA A 177 -12.75 -5.28 4.01
CA ALA A 177 -11.74 -6.20 3.51
C ALA A 177 -12.27 -6.87 2.24
N LEU A 178 -11.39 -7.15 1.27
CA LEU A 178 -11.73 -7.76 -0.01
C LEU A 178 -10.75 -8.89 -0.34
N GLY A 179 -11.25 -9.87 -1.10
CA GLY A 179 -10.45 -10.97 -1.60
C GLY A 179 -10.23 -12.12 -0.62
N PRO A 180 -9.48 -13.14 -1.04
CA PRO A 180 -9.28 -14.35 -0.25
C PRO A 180 -8.41 -14.11 1.00
N VAL A 181 -8.71 -14.84 2.06
CA VAL A 181 -7.90 -14.90 3.27
C VAL A 181 -6.74 -15.88 3.05
N LEU A 182 -5.56 -15.58 3.59
CA LEU A 182 -4.40 -16.47 3.52
C LEU A 182 -4.62 -17.74 4.35
N HIS A 183 -4.38 -18.89 3.74
CA HIS A 183 -4.23 -20.16 4.44
C HIS A 183 -2.78 -20.34 4.87
N LYS A 184 -2.54 -20.78 6.13
CA LYS A 184 -1.20 -20.80 6.74
C LYS A 184 -0.16 -21.62 5.97
N GLU A 185 -0.57 -22.69 5.28
CA GLU A 185 0.30 -23.52 4.44
C GLU A 185 0.87 -22.79 3.20
N PHE A 186 0.26 -21.65 2.84
CA PHE A 186 0.76 -20.78 1.76
C PHE A 186 1.53 -19.56 2.28
N ALA A 187 1.80 -19.51 3.60
CA ALA A 187 2.50 -18.39 4.21
C ALA A 187 3.93 -18.25 3.65
N THR A 188 4.30 -17.00 3.33
CA THR A 188 5.62 -16.59 2.85
C THR A 188 5.92 -15.17 3.34
N PHE A 189 7.01 -14.56 2.86
CA PHE A 189 7.31 -13.14 3.14
C PHE A 189 6.27 -12.16 2.56
N VAL A 190 5.44 -12.56 1.56
CA VAL A 190 4.34 -11.74 1.02
C VAL A 190 2.99 -12.00 1.71
N GLY A 191 2.98 -12.78 2.79
CA GLY A 191 1.78 -13.09 3.56
C GLY A 191 2.10 -14.04 4.68
N ARG A 192 2.17 -13.57 5.94
CA ARG A 192 2.57 -14.41 7.08
C ARG A 192 1.39 -14.94 7.87
N GLN A 193 0.29 -14.21 7.94
CA GLN A 193 -0.85 -14.50 8.80
C GLN A 193 -2.18 -14.43 8.05
N PRO A 194 -3.23 -15.11 8.53
CA PRO A 194 -4.53 -15.21 7.88
C PRO A 194 -5.30 -13.88 7.87
N ILE A 195 -4.92 -12.97 6.99
CA ILE A 195 -5.66 -11.74 6.71
C ILE A 195 -6.13 -11.72 5.25
N ALA A 196 -7.14 -10.92 4.95
CA ALA A 196 -7.66 -10.76 3.59
C ALA A 196 -6.65 -10.11 2.65
N GLN A 197 -6.76 -10.35 1.36
CA GLN A 197 -5.88 -9.83 0.30
C GLN A 197 -5.82 -8.29 0.31
N ALA A 198 -6.98 -7.62 0.33
CA ALA A 198 -7.09 -6.21 0.68
C ALA A 198 -7.68 -6.12 2.09
N HIS A 199 -6.87 -5.77 3.08
CA HIS A 199 -7.24 -5.93 4.48
C HIS A 199 -8.16 -4.83 5.03
N GLY A 200 -8.23 -3.66 4.37
CA GLY A 200 -9.09 -2.54 4.78
C GLY A 200 -8.80 -1.98 6.17
N MET A 201 -7.58 -2.07 6.65
CA MET A 201 -7.14 -1.63 7.98
C MET A 201 -6.02 -0.62 7.85
N THR A 202 -5.83 0.25 8.86
CA THR A 202 -4.65 1.08 9.00
C THR A 202 -3.50 0.29 9.63
N VAL A 203 -2.29 0.85 9.62
CA VAL A 203 -1.09 0.19 10.16
C VAL A 203 -1.22 -0.07 11.66
N ALA A 204 -1.77 0.90 12.42
CA ALA A 204 -2.00 0.73 13.86
C ALA A 204 -3.10 -0.28 14.16
N GLU A 205 -4.13 -0.37 13.33
CA GLU A 205 -5.17 -1.40 13.45
C GLU A 205 -4.59 -2.79 13.17
N LEU A 206 -3.72 -2.92 12.14
CA LEU A 206 -3.00 -4.17 11.89
C LEU A 206 -2.08 -4.55 13.04
N ALA A 207 -1.35 -3.58 13.62
CA ALA A 207 -0.50 -3.85 14.78
C ALA A 207 -1.30 -4.40 15.96
N ARG A 208 -2.48 -3.83 16.23
CA ARG A 208 -3.38 -4.33 17.28
C ARG A 208 -3.86 -5.76 16.98
N LEU A 209 -4.29 -6.01 15.73
CA LEU A 209 -4.70 -7.34 15.27
C LEU A 209 -3.55 -8.34 15.43
N PHE A 210 -2.34 -8.01 14.98
CA PHE A 210 -1.19 -8.88 15.08
C PHE A 210 -0.82 -9.19 16.53
N ASN A 211 -0.87 -8.17 17.39
CA ASN A 211 -0.56 -8.32 18.82
C ASN A 211 -1.60 -9.18 19.56
N GLY A 212 -2.87 -9.09 19.18
CA GLY A 212 -3.96 -9.83 19.84
C GLY A 212 -4.18 -11.24 19.32
N GLU A 213 -3.99 -11.46 18.01
CA GLU A 213 -4.38 -12.73 17.38
C GLU A 213 -3.20 -13.60 16.95
N PHE A 214 -2.04 -12.99 16.61
CA PHE A 214 -1.01 -13.74 15.89
C PHE A 214 0.34 -13.83 16.59
N LEU A 215 0.71 -12.88 17.44
CA LEU A 215 1.92 -13.01 18.24
C LEU A 215 1.71 -14.03 19.37
N THR A 216 2.63 -14.99 19.49
CA THR A 216 2.58 -15.99 20.56
C THR A 216 2.65 -15.36 21.94
N THR A 217 3.45 -14.30 22.07
CA THR A 217 3.52 -13.47 23.27
C THR A 217 3.33 -12.02 22.83
N PRO A 218 2.31 -11.30 23.32
CA PRO A 218 2.09 -9.90 22.98
C PRO A 218 3.30 -9.03 23.36
N VAL A 219 3.64 -8.08 22.47
CA VAL A 219 4.62 -7.03 22.78
C VAL A 219 3.93 -5.90 23.56
N PRO A 220 4.63 -5.18 24.47
CA PRO A 220 4.11 -3.92 25.03
C PRO A 220 3.88 -2.91 23.91
N LEU A 221 2.67 -2.89 23.35
CA LEU A 221 2.26 -2.10 22.19
C LEU A 221 1.53 -0.83 22.62
N GLU A 222 1.93 0.29 22.02
CA GLU A 222 1.18 1.53 22.02
C GLU A 222 0.92 2.00 20.61
N THR A 223 -0.26 2.54 20.34
CA THR A 223 -0.63 3.07 19.03
C THR A 223 -0.98 4.54 19.18
N VAL A 224 -0.41 5.38 18.32
CA VAL A 224 -0.76 6.80 18.20
C VAL A 224 -1.70 6.95 17.00
N PRO A 225 -3.02 7.01 17.22
CA PRO A 225 -3.98 7.05 16.14
C PRO A 225 -3.96 8.41 15.43
N MET A 226 -4.42 8.43 14.19
CA MET A 226 -4.72 9.66 13.45
C MET A 226 -5.90 10.40 14.08
N SER A 227 -6.06 11.68 13.73
CA SER A 227 -7.32 12.39 13.91
C SER A 227 -7.89 12.85 12.58
N GLY A 228 -9.23 12.93 12.46
CA GLY A 228 -9.91 13.38 11.27
C GLY A 228 -9.96 12.37 10.09
N TRP A 229 -9.39 11.18 10.23
CA TRP A 229 -9.50 10.13 9.22
C TRP A 229 -10.85 9.40 9.35
N LYS A 230 -11.46 9.11 8.19
CA LYS A 230 -12.70 8.32 8.08
C LYS A 230 -12.48 7.15 7.13
N ARG A 231 -13.12 6.01 7.41
CA ARG A 231 -12.92 4.76 6.66
C ARG A 231 -13.31 4.81 5.20
N ASP A 232 -14.20 5.71 4.84
CA ASP A 232 -14.71 5.88 3.48
C ASP A 232 -13.87 6.83 2.62
N ARG A 233 -12.82 7.43 3.18
CA ARG A 233 -11.92 8.32 2.46
C ARG A 233 -10.80 7.57 1.77
N PHE A 234 -10.42 8.08 0.61
CA PHE A 234 -9.22 7.70 -0.12
C PHE A 234 -8.07 8.64 0.27
N TYR A 235 -6.85 8.28 -0.15
CA TYR A 235 -5.65 9.04 0.23
C TYR A 235 -5.72 10.52 -0.20
N ASP A 236 -6.24 10.79 -1.40
CA ASP A 236 -6.34 12.15 -1.94
C ASP A 236 -7.21 13.08 -1.06
N ASP A 237 -8.18 12.49 -0.33
CA ASP A 237 -9.02 13.24 0.61
C ASP A 237 -8.26 13.68 1.88
N SER A 238 -7.07 13.13 2.12
CA SER A 238 -6.26 13.43 3.31
C SER A 238 -5.51 14.76 3.20
N GLY A 239 -5.26 15.21 1.97
CA GLY A 239 -4.38 16.36 1.69
C GLY A 239 -2.91 16.12 2.04
N LEU A 240 -2.51 14.85 2.26
CA LEU A 240 -1.10 14.46 2.45
C LEU A 240 -0.42 14.29 1.10
N PRO A 241 0.87 14.66 0.97
CA PRO A 241 1.63 14.38 -0.24
C PRO A 241 1.85 12.86 -0.38
N TRP A 242 1.65 12.33 -1.61
CA TRP A 242 2.01 10.94 -1.89
C TRP A 242 3.51 10.84 -2.12
N VAL A 243 4.18 10.09 -1.26
CA VAL A 243 5.56 9.65 -1.49
C VAL A 243 5.51 8.19 -1.91
N PRO A 244 6.07 7.84 -3.09
CA PRO A 244 6.10 6.45 -3.55
C PRO A 244 6.75 5.54 -2.50
N PRO A 245 5.99 4.60 -1.89
CA PRO A 245 6.56 3.73 -0.87
C PRO A 245 7.51 2.68 -1.46
N SER A 246 7.48 2.51 -2.77
CA SER A 246 8.45 1.73 -3.55
C SER A 246 8.57 2.29 -4.97
N PRO A 247 9.64 1.98 -5.73
CA PRO A 247 9.84 2.49 -7.09
C PRO A 247 8.71 2.17 -8.07
N ASN A 248 7.95 1.11 -7.82
CA ASN A 248 6.82 0.70 -8.68
C ASN A 248 5.45 1.04 -8.08
N MET A 249 5.39 1.99 -7.14
CA MET A 249 4.14 2.51 -6.56
C MET A 249 4.07 4.03 -6.71
N PRO A 250 4.10 4.56 -7.95
CA PRO A 250 4.29 6.00 -8.21
C PRO A 250 3.11 6.87 -7.79
N THR A 251 1.90 6.33 -7.81
CA THR A 251 0.67 7.11 -7.57
C THR A 251 -0.32 6.38 -6.68
N VAL A 252 -1.29 7.12 -6.13
CA VAL A 252 -2.44 6.55 -5.41
C VAL A 252 -3.30 5.69 -6.34
N ASP A 253 -3.41 6.03 -7.63
CA ASP A 253 -4.15 5.22 -8.61
C ASP A 253 -3.49 3.85 -8.79
N THR A 254 -2.15 3.79 -8.80
CA THR A 254 -1.40 2.52 -8.79
C THR A 254 -1.74 1.70 -7.54
N ALA A 255 -1.74 2.31 -6.35
CA ALA A 255 -2.11 1.63 -5.10
C ALA A 255 -3.55 1.09 -5.13
N LEU A 256 -4.47 1.84 -5.73
CA LEU A 256 -5.88 1.47 -5.84
C LEU A 256 -6.10 0.19 -6.65
N VAL A 257 -5.35 -0.01 -7.74
CA VAL A 257 -5.47 -1.21 -8.57
C VAL A 257 -4.60 -2.37 -8.08
N TYR A 258 -3.54 -2.07 -7.30
CA TYR A 258 -2.48 -3.00 -6.93
C TYR A 258 -2.99 -4.27 -6.25
N SER A 259 -3.95 -4.18 -5.33
CA SER A 259 -4.45 -5.37 -4.62
C SER A 259 -5.15 -6.40 -5.54
N GLY A 260 -5.51 -6.01 -6.76
CA GLY A 260 -5.97 -6.92 -7.82
C GLY A 260 -4.87 -7.29 -8.81
N THR A 261 -4.12 -6.30 -9.28
CA THR A 261 -3.20 -6.49 -10.41
C THR A 261 -1.85 -7.08 -10.04
N CYS A 262 -1.45 -7.02 -8.77
CA CYS A 262 -0.26 -7.74 -8.29
C CYS A 262 -0.35 -9.26 -8.52
N MET A 263 -1.55 -9.82 -8.63
CA MET A 263 -1.75 -11.24 -8.97
C MET A 263 -1.09 -11.63 -10.29
N PHE A 264 -0.89 -10.68 -11.21
CA PHE A 264 -0.21 -10.92 -12.50
C PHE A 264 1.30 -11.22 -12.34
N GLU A 265 1.91 -10.94 -11.20
CA GLU A 265 3.24 -11.46 -10.89
C GLU A 265 3.28 -12.99 -10.85
N GLY A 266 2.15 -13.63 -10.59
CA GLY A 266 1.97 -15.09 -10.62
C GLY A 266 1.76 -15.68 -12.02
N THR A 267 1.84 -14.86 -13.06
CA THR A 267 1.62 -15.26 -14.46
C THR A 267 2.82 -14.93 -15.35
N ASN A 268 2.75 -15.31 -16.61
CA ASN A 268 3.70 -14.90 -17.64
C ASN A 268 3.39 -13.52 -18.27
N LEU A 269 2.29 -12.86 -17.87
CA LEU A 269 1.99 -11.50 -18.34
C LEU A 269 2.83 -10.45 -17.58
N SER A 270 3.17 -9.36 -18.27
CA SER A 270 3.73 -8.17 -17.63
C SER A 270 2.67 -7.49 -16.77
N GLU A 271 3.05 -7.13 -15.54
CA GLU A 271 2.29 -6.26 -14.65
C GLU A 271 2.68 -4.79 -14.81
N GLY A 272 3.28 -4.42 -15.93
CA GLY A 272 3.63 -3.04 -16.27
C GLY A 272 4.86 -2.47 -15.56
N ARG A 273 5.63 -3.28 -14.81
CA ARG A 273 6.94 -2.87 -14.30
C ARG A 273 7.86 -2.49 -15.47
N GLY A 274 8.64 -1.44 -15.31
CA GLY A 274 9.44 -0.89 -16.40
C GLY A 274 8.69 0.06 -17.33
N THR A 275 7.46 0.42 -16.98
CA THR A 275 6.67 1.49 -17.61
C THR A 275 6.43 2.63 -16.64
N THR A 276 5.81 3.72 -17.09
CA THR A 276 5.39 4.83 -16.23
C THR A 276 4.10 4.53 -15.44
N ARG A 277 3.45 3.38 -15.67
CA ARG A 277 2.18 2.97 -15.06
C ARG A 277 2.24 1.50 -14.62
N PRO A 278 3.15 1.13 -13.70
CA PRO A 278 3.20 -0.23 -13.18
C PRO A 278 1.87 -0.59 -12.53
N PHE A 279 1.45 -1.85 -12.70
CA PHE A 279 0.18 -2.41 -12.23
C PHE A 279 -1.10 -1.83 -12.85
N GLU A 280 -1.02 -0.68 -13.52
CA GLU A 280 -2.12 -0.09 -14.29
C GLU A 280 -2.10 -0.55 -15.77
N LEU A 281 -0.94 -1.01 -16.25
CA LEU A 281 -0.74 -1.61 -17.57
C LEU A 281 -0.44 -3.09 -17.42
N LEU A 282 -1.21 -3.93 -18.09
CA LEU A 282 -1.03 -5.38 -18.10
C LEU A 282 -0.95 -5.87 -19.55
N GLY A 283 -0.04 -6.79 -19.86
CA GLY A 283 0.08 -7.25 -21.23
C GLY A 283 1.09 -8.37 -21.49
N ALA A 284 1.07 -8.88 -22.71
CA ALA A 284 2.04 -9.87 -23.21
C ALA A 284 2.18 -9.77 -24.74
N GLU A 285 3.23 -10.39 -25.28
CA GLU A 285 3.35 -10.56 -26.73
C GLU A 285 2.17 -11.41 -27.25
N GLY A 286 1.49 -10.92 -28.29
CA GLY A 286 0.34 -11.59 -28.92
C GLY A 286 -1.02 -11.29 -28.29
N LEU A 287 -1.08 -10.50 -27.20
CA LEU A 287 -2.33 -9.91 -26.73
C LEU A 287 -2.69 -8.65 -27.54
N ASP A 288 -3.99 -8.41 -27.70
CA ASP A 288 -4.57 -7.31 -28.46
C ASP A 288 -5.87 -6.79 -27.83
N GLY A 289 -6.60 -5.93 -28.56
CA GLY A 289 -7.85 -5.31 -28.13
C GLY A 289 -8.97 -6.28 -27.75
N ARG A 290 -8.89 -7.56 -28.14
CA ARG A 290 -9.88 -8.58 -27.75
C ARG A 290 -9.94 -8.75 -26.24
N TRP A 291 -8.79 -8.57 -25.54
CA TRP A 291 -8.78 -8.64 -24.08
C TRP A 291 -9.53 -7.47 -23.43
N ALA A 292 -9.26 -6.23 -23.89
CA ALA A 292 -10.00 -5.06 -23.40
C ALA A 292 -11.51 -5.17 -23.66
N ALA A 293 -11.89 -5.67 -24.86
CA ALA A 293 -13.28 -5.90 -25.22
C ALA A 293 -13.95 -6.96 -24.32
N ALA A 294 -13.26 -8.09 -24.07
CA ALA A 294 -13.76 -9.15 -23.21
C ALA A 294 -13.93 -8.67 -21.74
N ALA A 295 -12.94 -7.93 -21.21
CA ALA A 295 -13.00 -7.38 -19.86
C ALA A 295 -14.11 -6.34 -19.70
N ASN A 296 -14.28 -5.41 -20.66
CA ASN A 296 -15.37 -4.44 -20.65
C ASN A 296 -16.74 -5.11 -20.80
N GLY A 297 -16.83 -6.23 -21.53
CA GLY A 297 -18.05 -7.01 -21.69
C GLY A 297 -18.60 -7.59 -20.40
N LEU A 298 -17.80 -7.70 -19.35
CA LEU A 298 -18.23 -8.12 -18.00
C LEU A 298 -19.02 -7.04 -17.25
N GLY A 299 -18.98 -5.79 -17.70
CA GLY A 299 -19.72 -4.70 -17.06
C GLY A 299 -19.31 -4.39 -15.62
N LEU A 300 -18.02 -4.55 -15.25
CA LEU A 300 -17.55 -4.33 -13.90
C LEU A 300 -17.79 -2.88 -13.43
N PRO A 301 -18.32 -2.68 -12.21
CA PRO A 301 -18.60 -1.35 -11.70
C PRO A 301 -17.32 -0.54 -11.50
N GLY A 302 -17.37 0.76 -11.79
CA GLY A 302 -16.31 1.72 -11.45
C GLY A 302 -14.99 1.56 -12.21
N VAL A 303 -14.94 0.75 -13.28
CA VAL A 303 -13.72 0.52 -14.06
C VAL A 303 -14.01 0.39 -15.55
N ARG A 304 -13.03 0.80 -16.38
CA ARG A 304 -13.00 0.59 -17.84
C ARG A 304 -11.59 0.16 -18.24
N PHE A 305 -11.51 -0.59 -19.33
CA PHE A 305 -10.26 -1.12 -19.87
C PHE A 305 -10.05 -0.56 -21.27
N ARG A 306 -8.92 0.09 -21.47
CA ARG A 306 -8.49 0.56 -22.77
C ARG A 306 -7.45 -0.40 -23.34
N GLU A 307 -7.54 -0.73 -24.62
CA GLU A 307 -6.43 -1.37 -25.34
C GLU A 307 -5.17 -0.50 -25.21
N ALA A 308 -4.04 -1.13 -24.91
CA ALA A 308 -2.77 -0.46 -24.75
C ALA A 308 -1.63 -1.31 -25.31
N TYR A 309 -0.66 -0.62 -25.93
CA TYR A 309 0.63 -1.20 -26.32
C TYR A 309 1.73 -0.46 -25.57
N PHE A 310 2.71 -1.21 -25.05
CA PHE A 310 3.81 -0.64 -24.28
C PHE A 310 5.07 -1.51 -24.38
N THR A 311 6.22 -0.91 -24.08
CA THR A 311 7.53 -1.58 -24.10
C THR A 311 8.20 -1.40 -22.75
N PRO A 312 8.21 -2.44 -21.88
CA PRO A 312 8.87 -2.36 -20.58
C PRO A 312 10.37 -2.13 -20.72
N THR A 313 10.95 -1.27 -19.87
CA THR A 313 12.39 -1.00 -19.85
C THR A 313 13.18 -1.96 -18.97
N PHE A 314 12.49 -2.69 -18.08
CA PHE A 314 13.04 -3.77 -17.25
C PHE A 314 11.92 -4.78 -16.89
N SER A 315 12.25 -5.87 -16.21
CA SER A 315 11.35 -6.96 -15.81
C SER A 315 10.85 -7.77 -17.01
N LYS A 316 9.63 -8.33 -16.94
CA LYS A 316 9.05 -9.15 -17.99
C LYS A 316 8.93 -8.36 -19.31
N PHE A 317 9.28 -9.00 -20.41
CA PHE A 317 9.25 -8.41 -21.76
C PHE A 317 10.14 -7.16 -21.94
N GLN A 318 11.23 -7.05 -21.20
CA GLN A 318 12.17 -5.92 -21.37
C GLN A 318 12.55 -5.71 -22.83
N GLY A 319 12.35 -4.47 -23.34
CA GLY A 319 12.71 -4.06 -24.71
C GLY A 319 11.78 -4.61 -25.80
N LYS A 320 10.71 -5.34 -25.45
CA LYS A 320 9.74 -5.89 -26.39
C LYS A 320 8.40 -5.16 -26.29
N THR A 321 7.78 -4.89 -27.43
CA THR A 321 6.43 -4.33 -27.45
C THR A 321 5.41 -5.42 -27.15
N VAL A 322 4.57 -5.17 -26.16
CA VAL A 322 3.47 -6.02 -25.74
C VAL A 322 2.13 -5.31 -25.93
N GLY A 323 1.11 -6.07 -26.29
CA GLY A 323 -0.28 -5.62 -26.28
C GLY A 323 -0.97 -6.00 -24.98
N GLY A 324 -2.03 -5.31 -24.64
CA GLY A 324 -2.78 -5.61 -23.42
C GLY A 324 -3.81 -4.55 -23.06
N VAL A 325 -3.95 -4.27 -21.77
CA VAL A 325 -4.94 -3.35 -21.24
C VAL A 325 -4.31 -2.29 -20.33
N GLN A 326 -4.86 -1.09 -20.39
CA GLN A 326 -4.74 -0.07 -19.35
C GLN A 326 -6.02 -0.02 -18.54
N ILE A 327 -5.89 0.00 -17.22
CA ILE A 327 -7.00 0.05 -16.28
C ILE A 327 -7.32 1.50 -15.97
N HIS A 328 -8.58 1.88 -16.11
CA HIS A 328 -9.09 3.20 -15.74
C HIS A 328 -10.18 3.05 -14.69
N VAL A 329 -9.89 3.42 -13.45
CA VAL A 329 -10.89 3.50 -12.39
C VAL A 329 -11.71 4.76 -12.60
N THR A 330 -13.00 4.59 -12.85
CA THR A 330 -13.94 5.68 -13.17
C THR A 330 -14.82 6.08 -11.98
N ASP A 331 -15.00 5.15 -11.03
CA ASP A 331 -15.67 5.39 -9.75
C ASP A 331 -15.00 4.54 -8.66
N ARG A 332 -14.20 5.19 -7.82
CA ARG A 332 -13.46 4.53 -6.73
C ARG A 332 -14.36 3.88 -5.68
N ALA A 333 -15.55 4.43 -5.47
CA ALA A 333 -16.48 3.90 -4.45
C ALA A 333 -17.16 2.59 -4.88
N ALA A 334 -17.35 2.41 -6.19
CA ALA A 334 -17.93 1.22 -6.79
C ALA A 334 -16.87 0.17 -7.21
N TYR A 335 -15.60 0.56 -7.25
CA TYR A 335 -14.51 -0.28 -7.73
C TYR A 335 -14.09 -1.35 -6.72
N ASP A 336 -14.07 -2.62 -7.17
CA ASP A 336 -13.47 -3.74 -6.45
C ASP A 336 -12.19 -4.19 -7.16
N PRO A 337 -11.01 -3.89 -6.62
CA PRO A 337 -9.73 -4.24 -7.25
C PRO A 337 -9.53 -5.76 -7.36
N VAL A 338 -9.93 -6.53 -6.35
CA VAL A 338 -9.68 -7.98 -6.32
C VAL A 338 -10.56 -8.67 -7.35
N ARG A 339 -11.87 -8.35 -7.38
CA ARG A 339 -12.78 -8.87 -8.41
C ARG A 339 -12.32 -8.49 -9.80
N THR A 340 -11.83 -7.26 -9.98
CA THR A 340 -11.26 -6.80 -11.26
C THR A 340 -10.05 -7.61 -11.66
N GLY A 341 -9.11 -7.87 -10.74
CA GLY A 341 -7.93 -8.70 -11.02
C GLY A 341 -8.29 -10.12 -11.42
N ILE A 342 -9.26 -10.75 -10.73
CA ILE A 342 -9.78 -12.08 -11.11
C ILE A 342 -10.42 -12.05 -12.51
N ALA A 343 -11.25 -11.05 -12.79
CA ALA A 343 -11.89 -10.90 -14.09
C ALA A 343 -10.88 -10.73 -15.22
N LEU A 344 -9.81 -9.99 -14.99
CA LEU A 344 -8.71 -9.83 -15.94
C LEU A 344 -7.92 -11.14 -16.14
N LEU A 345 -7.65 -11.91 -15.09
CA LEU A 345 -7.00 -13.23 -15.22
C LEU A 345 -7.86 -14.20 -16.04
N VAL A 346 -9.16 -14.31 -15.74
CA VAL A 346 -10.11 -15.19 -16.43
C VAL A 346 -10.22 -14.79 -17.91
N THR A 347 -10.36 -13.50 -18.20
CA THR A 347 -10.51 -13.02 -19.58
C THR A 347 -9.20 -13.14 -20.38
N ALA A 348 -8.04 -12.88 -19.77
CA ALA A 348 -6.74 -13.08 -20.41
C ALA A 348 -6.57 -14.53 -20.86
N ARG A 349 -6.82 -15.49 -19.95
CA ARG A 349 -6.76 -16.93 -20.25
C ARG A 349 -7.72 -17.34 -21.36
N LYS A 350 -8.92 -16.73 -21.40
CA LYS A 350 -9.94 -17.05 -22.42
C LYS A 350 -9.59 -16.54 -23.82
N VAL A 351 -8.93 -15.37 -23.93
CA VAL A 351 -8.67 -14.74 -25.23
C VAL A 351 -7.28 -14.96 -25.77
N TRP A 352 -6.37 -15.52 -24.96
CA TRP A 352 -4.97 -15.68 -25.31
C TRP A 352 -4.44 -17.07 -24.94
N ASP A 353 -4.15 -17.90 -25.93
CA ASP A 353 -3.65 -19.27 -25.74
C ASP A 353 -2.25 -19.32 -25.11
N GLY A 354 -1.50 -18.21 -25.15
CA GLY A 354 -0.18 -18.09 -24.54
C GLY A 354 -0.20 -17.89 -23.01
N PHE A 355 -1.38 -17.80 -22.39
CA PHE A 355 -1.48 -17.61 -20.94
C PHE A 355 -0.86 -18.78 -20.17
N ALA A 356 -0.01 -18.48 -19.20
CA ALA A 356 0.56 -19.46 -18.29
C ALA A 356 0.73 -18.89 -16.89
N TRP A 357 0.54 -19.73 -15.89
CA TRP A 357 1.00 -19.46 -14.54
C TRP A 357 2.52 -19.56 -14.46
N ARG A 358 3.13 -18.86 -13.52
CA ARG A 358 4.54 -19.11 -13.18
C ARG A 358 4.70 -20.57 -12.73
N SER A 359 5.80 -21.18 -13.09
CA SER A 359 6.09 -22.60 -12.82
C SER A 359 6.17 -22.96 -11.33
N ASP A 360 6.42 -21.96 -10.46
CA ASP A 360 6.45 -22.10 -8.99
C ASP A 360 5.07 -21.87 -8.33
N ASN A 361 4.01 -21.71 -9.14
CA ASN A 361 2.67 -21.39 -8.70
C ASN A 361 2.61 -20.15 -7.76
N TRP A 362 3.41 -19.12 -8.06
CA TRP A 362 3.48 -17.90 -7.24
C TRP A 362 2.11 -17.26 -6.98
N ILE A 363 1.17 -17.42 -7.89
CA ILE A 363 -0.22 -16.97 -7.72
C ILE A 363 -0.85 -17.53 -6.44
N ASP A 364 -0.55 -18.77 -6.04
CA ASP A 364 -1.09 -19.39 -4.84
C ASP A 364 -0.60 -18.68 -3.55
N LYS A 365 0.64 -18.14 -3.59
CA LYS A 365 1.21 -17.34 -2.49
C LYS A 365 0.56 -15.96 -2.41
N LEU A 366 0.30 -15.34 -3.57
CA LEU A 366 -0.36 -14.03 -3.65
C LEU A 366 -1.83 -14.10 -3.22
N THR A 367 -2.57 -15.12 -3.67
CA THR A 367 -3.99 -15.29 -3.31
C THR A 367 -4.21 -16.03 -1.99
N GLY A 368 -3.15 -16.66 -1.45
CA GLY A 368 -3.17 -17.33 -0.16
C GLY A 368 -3.73 -18.75 -0.18
N SER A 369 -4.00 -19.30 -1.35
CA SER A 369 -4.38 -20.71 -1.57
C SER A 369 -4.28 -21.09 -3.05
N ALA A 370 -4.28 -22.38 -3.38
CA ALA A 370 -4.35 -22.85 -4.77
C ALA A 370 -5.72 -22.62 -5.44
N ARG A 371 -6.73 -22.20 -4.67
CA ARG A 371 -8.14 -22.12 -5.10
C ARG A 371 -8.32 -21.29 -6.37
N VAL A 372 -7.78 -20.08 -6.40
CA VAL A 372 -7.93 -19.16 -7.56
C VAL A 372 -7.38 -19.80 -8.82
N ARG A 373 -6.18 -20.34 -8.77
CA ARG A 373 -5.55 -21.01 -9.91
C ARG A 373 -6.35 -22.20 -10.38
N THR A 374 -6.68 -23.12 -9.49
CA THR A 374 -7.38 -24.37 -9.84
C THR A 374 -8.79 -24.12 -10.37
N MET A 375 -9.52 -23.14 -9.86
CA MET A 375 -10.84 -22.77 -10.36
C MET A 375 -10.76 -22.14 -11.75
N ILE A 376 -9.81 -21.22 -11.98
CA ILE A 376 -9.59 -20.62 -13.31
C ILE A 376 -9.14 -21.70 -14.31
N ASP A 377 -8.31 -22.66 -13.89
CA ASP A 377 -7.88 -23.79 -14.74
C ASP A 377 -9.05 -24.71 -15.10
N ALA A 378 -10.01 -24.87 -14.21
CA ALA A 378 -11.25 -25.61 -14.44
C ALA A 378 -12.30 -24.85 -15.29
N GLY A 379 -12.01 -23.57 -15.66
CA GLY A 379 -12.90 -22.76 -16.50
C GLY A 379 -13.94 -21.94 -15.74
N ALA A 380 -13.78 -21.80 -14.40
CA ALA A 380 -14.68 -20.99 -13.57
C ALA A 380 -14.69 -19.52 -14.00
N GLY A 381 -15.87 -18.91 -13.97
CA GLY A 381 -16.07 -17.48 -14.22
C GLY A 381 -15.66 -16.59 -13.02
N PRO A 382 -15.52 -15.27 -13.23
CA PRO A 382 -15.09 -14.36 -12.17
C PRO A 382 -15.98 -14.41 -10.92
N ASP A 383 -17.30 -14.51 -11.08
CA ASP A 383 -18.25 -14.51 -9.96
C ASP A 383 -18.17 -15.81 -9.17
N GLU A 384 -17.94 -16.93 -9.83
CA GLU A 384 -17.76 -18.23 -9.18
C GLU A 384 -16.47 -18.23 -8.35
N VAL A 385 -15.35 -17.76 -8.93
CA VAL A 385 -14.07 -17.65 -8.23
C VAL A 385 -14.20 -16.72 -7.02
N THR A 386 -14.80 -15.54 -7.17
CA THR A 386 -14.95 -14.58 -6.08
C THR A 386 -15.96 -15.02 -5.03
N GLY A 387 -16.93 -15.84 -5.40
CA GLY A 387 -17.89 -16.46 -4.47
C GLY A 387 -17.23 -17.45 -3.49
N ALA A 388 -16.15 -18.10 -3.91
CA ALA A 388 -15.57 -19.23 -3.20
C ALA A 388 -14.87 -18.88 -1.86
N TRP A 389 -14.59 -17.61 -1.56
CA TRP A 389 -13.95 -17.17 -0.30
C TRP A 389 -14.84 -16.30 0.59
N GLN A 390 -16.12 -16.08 0.25
CA GLN A 390 -16.97 -15.13 0.96
C GLN A 390 -17.18 -15.48 2.44
N GLU A 391 -17.26 -16.77 2.78
CA GLU A 391 -17.40 -17.22 4.17
C GLU A 391 -16.15 -16.89 5.00
N GLU A 392 -14.96 -17.17 4.46
CA GLU A 392 -13.69 -16.88 5.10
C GLU A 392 -13.49 -15.36 5.26
N LEU A 393 -13.84 -14.60 4.24
CA LEU A 393 -13.79 -13.13 4.26
C LEU A 393 -14.73 -12.55 5.32
N ALA A 394 -15.94 -13.10 5.43
CA ALA A 394 -16.90 -12.70 6.46
C ALA A 394 -16.39 -13.04 7.88
N ALA A 395 -15.72 -14.20 8.05
CA ALA A 395 -15.08 -14.59 9.31
C ALA A 395 -13.97 -13.61 9.69
N PHE A 396 -13.07 -13.30 8.74
CA PHE A 396 -12.03 -12.27 8.94
C PHE A 396 -12.64 -10.91 9.27
N GLY A 397 -13.73 -10.53 8.60
CA GLY A 397 -14.43 -9.27 8.85
C GLY A 397 -14.93 -9.14 10.30
N ARG A 398 -15.36 -10.23 10.94
CA ARG A 398 -15.74 -10.25 12.36
C ARG A 398 -14.54 -10.04 13.28
N ILE A 399 -13.44 -10.75 13.07
CA ILE A 399 -12.19 -10.59 13.84
C ILE A 399 -11.66 -9.16 13.65
N ARG A 400 -11.53 -8.70 12.40
CA ARG A 400 -11.07 -7.35 12.05
C ARG A 400 -11.78 -6.26 12.85
N LYS A 401 -13.10 -6.37 13.01
CA LYS A 401 -13.95 -5.36 13.65
C LYS A 401 -13.51 -5.02 15.08
N GLU A 402 -12.98 -6.00 15.82
CA GLU A 402 -12.55 -5.82 17.22
C GLU A 402 -11.28 -4.94 17.34
N TYR A 403 -10.52 -4.78 16.25
CA TYR A 403 -9.25 -4.07 16.23
C TYR A 403 -9.30 -2.69 15.55
N LEU A 404 -10.49 -2.30 15.04
CA LEU A 404 -10.66 -1.01 14.38
C LEU A 404 -10.57 0.15 15.38
N LEU A 405 -9.85 1.21 14.99
CA LEU A 405 -9.69 2.45 15.76
C LEU A 405 -10.64 3.55 15.31
N TYR A 406 -11.10 3.48 14.07
CA TYR A 406 -11.90 4.53 13.45
C TYR A 406 -13.28 4.00 13.03
N LYS A 407 -14.23 4.93 12.97
CA LYS A 407 -15.62 4.65 12.57
C LYS A 407 -15.85 4.88 11.07
#